data_3ef5cbeb682602f5a235ee72e4df26cf
#
_entry.id   3ef5cbeb682602f5a235ee72e4df26cf
#
_cell.length_a   1.000
_cell.length_b   1.000
_cell.length_c   1.000
_cell.angle_alpha   90.00
_cell.angle_beta   90.00
_cell.angle_gamma   90.00
#
_symmetry.space_group_name_H-M   'P 1'
#
loop_
_entity.id
_entity.type
_entity.pdbx_description
1 polymer ?
#
loop_
_entity_poly.entity_id
_entity_poly.type
_entity_poly.pdbx_seq_one_letter_code
_entity_poly.pdbx_strand_id
1 'polypeptide(L)'
;YRDLIVFGANAIELIPPRSDDRPDSVHFPRPPLEMMEGMSRLADEYGLDLWIWFPAMDADYADPATVERALCEWGEVFQRLPRIDAIFVPGGDPGHARPSLLMPMLQKQAASLKRYHPQAQWWVSPQGFSPEWMSEFLSILRDPGTADWLTGVVHGPWVQMTTEELRRIIPERYQLRNYPDITHTLSCQFPVPDWDPAFALTVGREPVNPRPLGQATIFRHTMPPTIGFLTYSEGCHDDVNKAVWSALGWDPEADVIEVLREYSRYFIGQGYADDFAQGLLALERNWQGPLATNAAVYTTLQQFQALEEAAPPRVLKNWRFQQALYRAYYDAYVRSRLLYETALEEQAMDRLRQASRLGSELALAEAEGLLDRAVMEPISQAWRTRICQLAEALFQSIHMQLSVHLYQGQEEVRGANLDGLDYPLNNRPWLKARFEEIRRLPGEEERLWAIRRIVEWENPGPGGFYDNLGGAF
;
A
#
# COMPACT_ATOMS: atom_id res chain seq x y z
N TYR A 1 -16.96 -11.65 -4.02
CA TYR A 1 -18.20 -11.09 -3.46
C TYR A 1 -18.65 -11.84 -2.21
N ARG A 2 -18.71 -13.18 -2.19
CA ARG A 2 -19.12 -13.94 -0.99
C ARG A 2 -18.27 -13.62 0.23
N ASP A 3 -16.95 -13.52 0.07
CA ASP A 3 -16.05 -13.17 1.15
C ASP A 3 -16.30 -11.73 1.67
N LEU A 4 -16.56 -10.77 0.76
CA LEU A 4 -16.91 -9.40 1.14
C LEU A 4 -18.23 -9.35 1.94
N ILE A 5 -19.23 -10.13 1.53
CA ILE A 5 -20.49 -10.24 2.29
C ILE A 5 -20.26 -10.83 3.68
N VAL A 6 -19.39 -11.85 3.79
CA VAL A 6 -19.01 -12.45 5.08
C VAL A 6 -18.32 -11.42 5.98
N PHE A 7 -17.52 -10.54 5.41
CA PHE A 7 -16.94 -9.40 6.17
C PHE A 7 -18.00 -8.39 6.60
N GLY A 8 -19.18 -8.39 6.01
CA GLY A 8 -20.23 -7.41 6.26
C GLY A 8 -20.24 -6.25 5.27
N ALA A 9 -19.51 -6.32 4.16
CA ALA A 9 -19.58 -5.31 3.11
C ALA A 9 -20.95 -5.31 2.45
N ASN A 10 -21.53 -4.11 2.24
CA ASN A 10 -22.80 -3.93 1.55
C ASN A 10 -22.65 -3.21 0.20
N ALA A 11 -21.45 -2.76 -0.13
CA ALA A 11 -21.10 -2.11 -1.39
C ALA A 11 -19.72 -2.57 -1.88
N ILE A 12 -19.53 -2.51 -3.20
CA ILE A 12 -18.23 -2.69 -3.85
C ILE A 12 -18.00 -1.57 -4.85
N GLU A 13 -16.75 -1.31 -5.16
CA GLU A 13 -16.34 -0.33 -6.17
C GLU A 13 -15.59 -1.02 -7.29
N LEU A 14 -15.92 -0.69 -8.53
CA LEU A 14 -15.24 -1.17 -9.72
C LEU A 14 -14.46 -0.05 -10.39
N ILE A 15 -13.34 -0.43 -11.02
CA ILE A 15 -12.53 0.44 -11.85
C ILE A 15 -13.07 0.41 -13.28
N PRO A 16 -13.16 1.55 -14.00
CA PRO A 16 -13.64 1.60 -15.37
C PRO A 16 -12.61 1.03 -16.35
N PRO A 17 -13.01 0.73 -17.60
CA PRO A 17 -12.09 0.24 -18.63
C PRO A 17 -10.91 1.18 -18.92
N ARG A 18 -11.10 2.49 -18.71
CA ARG A 18 -10.06 3.51 -18.83
C ARG A 18 -9.75 4.07 -17.45
N SER A 19 -8.62 3.68 -16.91
CA SER A 19 -8.05 4.15 -15.66
C SER A 19 -6.53 4.27 -15.80
N ASP A 20 -5.82 4.54 -14.73
CA ASP A 20 -4.36 4.47 -14.64
C ASP A 20 -3.84 3.04 -14.45
N ASP A 21 -4.73 2.06 -14.30
CA ASP A 21 -4.34 0.66 -14.22
C ASP A 21 -4.01 0.05 -15.59
N ARG A 22 -3.14 -0.95 -15.57
CA ARG A 22 -2.75 -1.68 -16.77
C ARG A 22 -3.87 -2.58 -17.28
N PRO A 23 -4.28 -2.45 -18.56
CA PRO A 23 -5.36 -3.26 -19.14
C PRO A 23 -4.95 -4.71 -19.42
N ASP A 24 -3.65 -5.02 -19.39
CA ASP A 24 -3.06 -6.33 -19.71
C ASP A 24 -2.73 -7.18 -18.46
N SER A 25 -3.32 -6.87 -17.32
CA SER A 25 -3.13 -7.64 -16.09
C SER A 25 -3.61 -9.09 -16.25
N VAL A 26 -2.89 -10.04 -15.66
CA VAL A 26 -3.28 -11.46 -15.58
C VAL A 26 -4.61 -11.68 -14.85
N HIS A 27 -5.10 -10.69 -14.13
CA HIS A 27 -6.39 -10.69 -13.45
C HIS A 27 -7.58 -10.42 -14.41
N PHE A 28 -7.32 -9.97 -15.63
CA PHE A 28 -8.35 -9.69 -16.63
C PHE A 28 -8.37 -10.76 -17.73
N PRO A 29 -9.00 -11.92 -17.49
CA PRO A 29 -9.10 -12.99 -18.50
C PRO A 29 -10.03 -12.62 -19.67
N ARG A 30 -10.74 -11.49 -19.58
CA ARG A 30 -11.64 -10.92 -20.58
C ARG A 30 -11.44 -9.41 -20.68
N PRO A 31 -11.91 -8.77 -21.77
CA PRO A 31 -11.88 -7.31 -21.89
C PRO A 31 -12.49 -6.61 -20.66
N PRO A 32 -11.91 -5.49 -20.20
CA PRO A 32 -12.32 -4.83 -18.95
C PRO A 32 -13.83 -4.53 -18.85
N LEU A 33 -14.46 -4.08 -19.92
CA LEU A 33 -15.90 -3.77 -19.91
C LEU A 33 -16.77 -5.03 -19.78
N GLU A 34 -16.36 -6.15 -20.38
CA GLU A 34 -17.07 -7.44 -20.18
C GLU A 34 -16.92 -7.92 -18.73
N MET A 35 -15.75 -7.73 -18.13
CA MET A 35 -15.53 -8.02 -16.71
C MET A 35 -16.44 -7.18 -15.83
N MET A 36 -16.50 -5.86 -16.05
CA MET A 36 -17.38 -4.96 -15.30
C MET A 36 -18.85 -5.37 -15.41
N GLU A 37 -19.31 -5.72 -16.61
CA GLU A 37 -20.68 -6.18 -16.86
C GLU A 37 -21.02 -7.45 -16.05
N GLY A 38 -20.10 -8.43 -16.05
CA GLY A 38 -20.22 -9.62 -15.24
C GLY A 38 -20.21 -9.35 -13.75
N MET A 39 -19.31 -8.46 -13.30
CA MET A 39 -19.20 -8.07 -11.89
C MET A 39 -20.41 -7.27 -11.41
N SER A 40 -20.94 -6.36 -12.24
CA SER A 40 -22.18 -5.62 -11.96
C SER A 40 -23.38 -6.55 -11.79
N ARG A 41 -23.50 -7.56 -12.66
CA ARG A 41 -24.55 -8.59 -12.55
C ARG A 41 -24.43 -9.38 -11.24
N LEU A 42 -23.23 -9.79 -10.88
CA LEU A 42 -22.99 -10.47 -9.60
C LEU A 42 -23.31 -9.59 -8.40
N ALA A 43 -22.99 -8.29 -8.46
CA ALA A 43 -23.35 -7.36 -7.39
C ALA A 43 -24.87 -7.29 -7.21
N ASP A 44 -25.61 -7.21 -8.31
CA ASP A 44 -27.09 -7.24 -8.29
C ASP A 44 -27.64 -8.55 -7.72
N GLU A 45 -27.12 -9.69 -8.16
CA GLU A 45 -27.51 -11.02 -7.65
C GLU A 45 -27.28 -11.19 -6.13
N TYR A 46 -26.22 -10.57 -5.61
CA TYR A 46 -25.87 -10.62 -4.18
C TYR A 46 -26.46 -9.47 -3.36
N GLY A 47 -27.17 -8.52 -3.99
CA GLY A 47 -27.74 -7.36 -3.31
C GLY A 47 -26.70 -6.36 -2.78
N LEU A 48 -25.52 -6.32 -3.40
CA LEU A 48 -24.46 -5.35 -3.09
C LEU A 48 -24.67 -4.08 -3.90
N ASP A 49 -24.51 -2.91 -3.28
CA ASP A 49 -24.47 -1.65 -3.99
C ASP A 49 -23.20 -1.59 -4.86
N LEU A 50 -23.37 -1.15 -6.10
CA LEU A 50 -22.28 -1.00 -7.04
C LEU A 50 -21.89 0.46 -7.19
N TRP A 51 -20.64 0.76 -6.80
CA TRP A 51 -19.97 2.01 -7.03
C TRP A 51 -18.99 1.88 -8.19
N ILE A 52 -18.81 2.96 -8.93
CA ILE A 52 -17.76 3.04 -9.96
C ILE A 52 -16.84 4.20 -9.62
N TRP A 53 -15.57 3.87 -9.41
CA TRP A 53 -14.51 4.87 -9.36
C TRP A 53 -14.20 5.31 -10.79
N PHE A 54 -14.52 6.57 -11.13
CA PHE A 54 -14.43 7.03 -12.50
C PHE A 54 -13.61 8.32 -12.61
N PRO A 55 -12.27 8.20 -12.78
CA PRO A 55 -11.39 9.36 -12.86
C PRO A 55 -11.60 10.13 -14.16
N ALA A 56 -11.51 11.45 -14.07
CA ALA A 56 -11.57 12.35 -15.22
C ALA A 56 -10.15 12.55 -15.77
N MET A 57 -9.73 11.71 -16.71
CA MET A 57 -8.33 11.56 -17.14
C MET A 57 -7.96 12.38 -18.39
N ASP A 58 -8.87 13.12 -18.99
CA ASP A 58 -8.55 13.94 -20.15
C ASP A 58 -7.84 15.24 -19.72
N ALA A 59 -6.92 15.69 -20.58
CA ALA A 59 -6.06 16.84 -20.27
C ALA A 59 -6.84 18.19 -20.29
N ASP A 60 -7.89 18.30 -21.10
CA ASP A 60 -8.62 19.56 -21.26
C ASP A 60 -10.13 19.36 -21.48
N TYR A 61 -10.90 19.64 -20.44
CA TYR A 61 -12.37 19.67 -20.52
C TYR A 61 -12.97 21.03 -20.95
N ALA A 62 -12.13 22.01 -21.32
CA ALA A 62 -12.60 23.20 -22.02
C ALA A 62 -12.89 22.91 -23.50
N ASP A 63 -12.24 21.87 -24.08
CA ASP A 63 -12.49 21.44 -25.46
C ASP A 63 -13.82 20.65 -25.57
N PRO A 64 -14.80 21.14 -26.36
CA PRO A 64 -16.07 20.45 -26.55
C PRO A 64 -15.92 19.03 -27.11
N ALA A 65 -14.92 18.77 -27.98
CA ALA A 65 -14.71 17.45 -28.56
C ALA A 65 -14.22 16.45 -27.49
N THR A 66 -13.39 16.90 -26.56
CA THR A 66 -12.96 16.10 -25.39
C THR A 66 -14.14 15.75 -24.48
N VAL A 67 -15.00 16.72 -24.20
CA VAL A 67 -16.22 16.49 -23.41
C VAL A 67 -17.15 15.50 -24.12
N GLU A 68 -17.36 15.61 -25.42
CA GLU A 68 -18.22 14.70 -26.19
C GLU A 68 -17.67 13.28 -26.20
N ARG A 69 -16.37 13.12 -26.36
CA ARG A 69 -15.69 11.80 -26.28
C ARG A 69 -15.87 11.18 -24.89
N ALA A 70 -15.62 11.94 -23.81
CA ALA A 70 -15.81 11.47 -22.45
C ALA A 70 -17.28 11.08 -22.17
N LEU A 71 -18.25 11.85 -22.69
CA LEU A 71 -19.68 11.51 -22.59
C LEU A 71 -20.03 10.20 -23.31
N CYS A 72 -19.39 9.95 -24.45
CA CYS A 72 -19.58 8.69 -25.18
C CYS A 72 -19.00 7.49 -24.43
N GLU A 73 -17.75 7.59 -23.98
CA GLU A 73 -17.06 6.53 -23.25
C GLU A 73 -17.79 6.14 -21.96
N TRP A 74 -18.12 7.12 -21.12
CA TRP A 74 -18.86 6.86 -19.88
C TRP A 74 -20.27 6.38 -20.16
N GLY A 75 -20.92 6.94 -21.19
CA GLY A 75 -22.26 6.53 -21.63
C GLY A 75 -22.34 5.06 -22.04
N GLU A 76 -21.30 4.52 -22.66
CA GLU A 76 -21.22 3.09 -22.97
C GLU A 76 -21.19 2.22 -21.69
N VAL A 77 -20.40 2.62 -20.69
CA VAL A 77 -20.38 1.95 -19.38
C VAL A 77 -21.76 2.01 -18.73
N PHE A 78 -22.37 3.18 -18.67
CA PHE A 78 -23.69 3.36 -18.03
C PHE A 78 -24.79 2.53 -18.72
N GLN A 79 -24.74 2.39 -20.02
CA GLN A 79 -25.72 1.62 -20.77
C GLN A 79 -25.55 0.12 -20.60
N ARG A 80 -24.31 -0.36 -20.49
CA ARG A 80 -24.00 -1.80 -20.49
C ARG A 80 -24.12 -2.45 -19.13
N LEU A 81 -23.84 -1.74 -18.05
CA LEU A 81 -23.90 -2.29 -16.72
C LEU A 81 -25.35 -2.41 -16.24
N PRO A 82 -25.80 -3.59 -15.77
CA PRO A 82 -27.19 -3.79 -15.29
C PRO A 82 -27.48 -3.02 -14.00
N ARG A 83 -26.48 -2.74 -13.17
CA ARG A 83 -26.59 -2.02 -11.90
C ARG A 83 -25.46 -1.02 -11.73
N ILE A 84 -25.81 0.22 -11.39
CA ILE A 84 -24.90 1.26 -10.87
C ILE A 84 -25.69 2.03 -9.79
N ASP A 85 -25.20 2.01 -8.56
CA ASP A 85 -25.79 2.76 -7.44
C ASP A 85 -25.11 4.10 -7.22
N ALA A 86 -23.82 4.22 -7.53
CA ALA A 86 -23.10 5.48 -7.44
C ALA A 86 -21.90 5.57 -8.38
N ILE A 87 -21.59 6.78 -8.78
CA ILE A 87 -20.31 7.15 -9.41
C ILE A 87 -19.51 7.98 -8.41
N PHE A 88 -18.24 7.63 -8.26
CA PHE A 88 -17.25 8.39 -7.50
C PHE A 88 -16.17 8.94 -8.42
N VAL A 89 -15.99 10.24 -8.45
CA VAL A 89 -14.97 10.92 -9.24
C VAL A 89 -13.90 11.49 -8.31
N PRO A 90 -12.66 10.96 -8.36
CA PRO A 90 -11.53 11.63 -7.73
C PRO A 90 -11.23 12.92 -8.50
N GLY A 91 -11.07 14.04 -7.78
CA GLY A 91 -11.01 15.35 -8.43
C GLY A 91 -9.70 15.61 -9.16
N GLY A 92 -8.58 15.42 -8.49
CA GLY A 92 -7.26 15.80 -9.00
C GLY A 92 -6.21 14.68 -8.99
N ASP A 93 -6.57 13.45 -8.61
CA ASP A 93 -5.66 12.31 -8.57
C ASP A 93 -6.43 10.98 -8.78
N PRO A 94 -6.21 10.26 -9.89
CA PRO A 94 -5.57 10.74 -11.11
C PRO A 94 -6.45 11.78 -11.85
N GLY A 95 -5.83 12.59 -12.66
CA GLY A 95 -6.45 13.70 -13.35
C GLY A 95 -5.98 15.04 -12.80
N HIS A 96 -6.09 16.10 -13.61
CA HIS A 96 -5.64 17.45 -13.23
C HIS A 96 -6.59 18.52 -13.75
N ALA A 97 -7.90 18.21 -13.79
CA ALA A 97 -8.89 19.15 -14.25
C ALA A 97 -9.32 20.09 -13.10
N ARG A 98 -9.18 21.41 -13.34
CA ARG A 98 -9.67 22.40 -12.36
C ARG A 98 -11.18 22.32 -12.22
N PRO A 99 -11.74 22.61 -11.02
CA PRO A 99 -13.17 22.45 -10.73
C PRO A 99 -14.11 23.17 -11.68
N SER A 100 -13.78 24.38 -12.16
CA SER A 100 -14.61 25.12 -13.11
C SER A 100 -14.79 24.45 -14.48
N LEU A 101 -13.88 23.57 -14.86
CA LEU A 101 -13.97 22.76 -16.09
C LEU A 101 -14.54 21.37 -15.80
N LEU A 102 -14.13 20.76 -14.70
CA LEU A 102 -14.54 19.43 -14.29
C LEU A 102 -16.05 19.37 -13.97
N MET A 103 -16.54 20.24 -13.08
CA MET A 103 -17.90 20.14 -12.56
C MET A 103 -19.00 20.31 -13.64
N PRO A 104 -18.89 21.21 -14.63
CA PRO A 104 -19.85 21.26 -15.74
C PRO A 104 -19.84 20.00 -16.62
N MET A 105 -18.69 19.37 -16.83
CA MET A 105 -18.60 18.09 -17.53
C MET A 105 -19.29 16.99 -16.73
N LEU A 106 -19.03 16.89 -15.41
CA LEU A 106 -19.66 15.91 -14.53
C LEU A 106 -21.17 16.07 -14.45
N GLN A 107 -21.70 17.31 -14.49
CA GLN A 107 -23.14 17.56 -14.56
C GLN A 107 -23.77 16.93 -15.81
N LYS A 108 -23.09 17.00 -16.97
CA LYS A 108 -23.55 16.34 -18.19
C LYS A 108 -23.49 14.82 -18.08
N GLN A 109 -22.43 14.30 -17.44
CA GLN A 109 -22.29 12.86 -17.16
C GLN A 109 -23.39 12.36 -16.22
N ALA A 110 -23.72 13.11 -15.17
CA ALA A 110 -24.80 12.77 -14.25
C ALA A 110 -26.17 12.73 -14.97
N ALA A 111 -26.41 13.65 -15.89
CA ALA A 111 -27.61 13.62 -16.74
C ALA A 111 -27.63 12.41 -17.70
N SER A 112 -26.47 11.98 -18.19
CA SER A 112 -26.33 10.75 -18.98
C SER A 112 -26.60 9.50 -18.15
N LEU A 113 -26.02 9.39 -16.95
CA LEU A 113 -26.22 8.28 -16.02
C LEU A 113 -27.72 8.08 -15.68
N LYS A 114 -28.41 9.16 -15.36
CA LYS A 114 -29.85 9.13 -14.99
C LYS A 114 -30.77 8.54 -16.05
N ARG A 115 -30.34 8.46 -17.31
CA ARG A 115 -31.13 7.81 -18.39
C ARG A 115 -31.20 6.29 -18.22
N TYR A 116 -30.17 5.70 -17.64
CA TYR A 116 -30.03 4.24 -17.48
C TYR A 116 -30.22 3.85 -16.00
N HIS A 117 -29.73 4.68 -15.07
CA HIS A 117 -29.75 4.44 -13.63
C HIS A 117 -30.34 5.67 -12.90
N PRO A 118 -31.68 5.84 -12.91
CA PRO A 118 -32.33 7.07 -12.42
C PRO A 118 -32.14 7.34 -10.92
N GLN A 119 -31.80 6.31 -10.13
CA GLN A 119 -31.53 6.43 -8.68
C GLN A 119 -30.06 6.54 -8.33
N ALA A 120 -29.16 6.41 -9.31
CA ALA A 120 -27.74 6.42 -9.05
C ALA A 120 -27.26 7.79 -8.53
N GLN A 121 -26.39 7.74 -7.57
CA GLN A 121 -25.80 8.89 -6.89
C GLN A 121 -24.51 9.36 -7.58
N TRP A 122 -24.17 10.61 -7.35
CA TRP A 122 -22.94 11.20 -7.86
C TRP A 122 -22.11 11.84 -6.76
N TRP A 123 -20.84 11.45 -6.68
CA TRP A 123 -19.91 11.83 -5.61
C TRP A 123 -18.60 12.36 -6.20
N VAL A 124 -18.04 13.42 -5.60
CA VAL A 124 -16.77 14.01 -6.02
C VAL A 124 -15.85 14.21 -4.84
N SER A 125 -14.58 13.87 -5.00
CA SER A 125 -13.54 14.17 -4.01
C SER A 125 -12.71 15.39 -4.43
N PRO A 126 -12.34 16.27 -3.50
CA PRO A 126 -11.36 17.32 -3.77
C PRO A 126 -9.90 16.84 -3.62
N GLN A 127 -9.64 15.52 -3.71
CA GLN A 127 -8.27 15.02 -3.60
C GLN A 127 -7.36 15.62 -4.68
N GLY A 128 -6.14 15.95 -4.29
CA GLY A 128 -5.17 16.59 -5.17
C GLY A 128 -5.47 18.05 -5.54
N PHE A 129 -6.50 18.68 -4.97
CA PHE A 129 -6.79 20.08 -5.24
C PHE A 129 -5.82 21.02 -4.51
N SER A 130 -5.30 22.00 -5.23
CA SER A 130 -4.59 23.13 -4.60
C SER A 130 -5.54 23.97 -3.74
N PRO A 131 -5.04 24.86 -2.87
CA PRO A 131 -5.89 25.77 -2.10
C PRO A 131 -6.81 26.63 -2.99
N GLU A 132 -6.33 27.04 -4.17
CA GLU A 132 -7.12 27.80 -5.14
C GLU A 132 -8.25 26.95 -5.72
N TRP A 133 -7.95 25.71 -6.10
CA TRP A 133 -8.96 24.78 -6.63
C TRP A 133 -9.96 24.36 -5.55
N MET A 134 -9.53 24.23 -4.31
CA MET A 134 -10.44 23.99 -3.19
C MET A 134 -11.41 25.17 -3.01
N SER A 135 -10.92 26.42 -3.06
CA SER A 135 -11.77 27.62 -3.01
C SER A 135 -12.78 27.67 -4.13
N GLU A 136 -12.36 27.35 -5.34
CA GLU A 136 -13.21 27.29 -6.53
C GLU A 136 -14.28 26.20 -6.40
N PHE A 137 -13.88 24.99 -5.97
CA PHE A 137 -14.80 23.88 -5.69
C PHE A 137 -15.86 24.26 -4.66
N LEU A 138 -15.45 24.85 -3.53
CA LEU A 138 -16.38 25.31 -2.49
C LEU A 138 -17.34 26.41 -3.00
N SER A 139 -16.88 27.26 -3.90
CA SER A 139 -17.78 28.27 -4.55
C SER A 139 -18.84 27.60 -5.41
N ILE A 140 -18.45 26.59 -6.20
CA ILE A 140 -19.37 25.79 -7.03
C ILE A 140 -20.38 25.04 -6.16
N LEU A 141 -19.93 24.43 -5.05
CA LEU A 141 -20.82 23.73 -4.11
C LEU A 141 -21.87 24.65 -3.47
N ARG A 142 -21.66 25.98 -3.39
CA ARG A 142 -22.63 26.93 -2.89
C ARG A 142 -23.73 27.25 -3.88
N ASP A 143 -23.53 27.00 -5.17
CA ASP A 143 -24.56 27.14 -6.19
C ASP A 143 -25.68 26.11 -5.96
N PRO A 144 -26.95 26.54 -5.82
CA PRO A 144 -28.07 25.62 -5.67
C PRO A 144 -28.21 24.60 -6.79
N GLY A 145 -27.93 24.98 -8.04
CA GLY A 145 -28.00 24.08 -9.20
C GLY A 145 -27.02 22.90 -9.14
N THR A 146 -25.96 22.99 -8.38
CA THR A 146 -25.03 21.87 -8.16
C THR A 146 -25.68 20.74 -7.33
N ALA A 147 -26.56 21.09 -6.37
CA ALA A 147 -27.26 20.12 -5.54
C ALA A 147 -28.30 19.28 -6.29
N ASP A 148 -28.72 19.70 -7.48
CA ASP A 148 -29.71 18.97 -8.28
C ASP A 148 -29.15 17.65 -8.86
N TRP A 149 -27.84 17.54 -8.93
CA TRP A 149 -27.17 16.35 -9.50
C TRP A 149 -26.10 15.75 -8.60
N LEU A 150 -25.41 16.54 -7.77
CA LEU A 150 -24.34 16.09 -6.88
C LEU A 150 -24.92 15.67 -5.53
N THR A 151 -24.70 14.42 -5.15
CA THR A 151 -25.17 13.86 -3.87
C THR A 151 -24.27 14.24 -2.70
N GLY A 152 -22.97 14.16 -2.88
CA GLY A 152 -22.07 14.43 -1.78
C GLY A 152 -20.60 14.54 -2.17
N VAL A 153 -19.79 14.73 -1.14
CA VAL A 153 -18.33 14.89 -1.23
C VAL A 153 -17.66 13.68 -0.58
N VAL A 154 -16.55 13.24 -1.17
CA VAL A 154 -15.74 12.14 -0.65
C VAL A 154 -14.45 12.69 -0.08
N HIS A 155 -14.15 12.33 1.17
CA HIS A 155 -12.82 12.50 1.74
C HIS A 155 -11.94 11.33 1.31
N GLY A 156 -11.09 11.52 0.31
CA GLY A 156 -10.17 10.50 -0.22
C GLY A 156 -8.71 10.75 0.18
N PRO A 157 -7.80 9.86 -0.20
CA PRO A 157 -6.36 10.13 -0.15
C PRO A 157 -6.03 11.48 -0.81
N TRP A 158 -4.95 12.14 -0.40
CA TRP A 158 -4.54 13.46 -0.91
C TRP A 158 -5.51 14.63 -0.68
N VAL A 159 -6.57 14.44 0.09
CA VAL A 159 -7.31 15.57 0.69
C VAL A 159 -6.52 16.08 1.88
N GLN A 160 -5.88 17.25 1.74
CA GLN A 160 -4.92 17.79 2.72
C GLN A 160 -5.63 18.44 3.92
N MET A 161 -6.62 17.77 4.48
CA MET A 161 -7.34 18.16 5.69
C MET A 161 -8.03 16.93 6.30
N THR A 162 -8.43 17.02 7.54
CA THR A 162 -9.18 15.95 8.22
C THR A 162 -10.64 15.87 7.72
N THR A 163 -11.30 14.74 7.97
CA THR A 163 -12.73 14.57 7.68
C THR A 163 -13.59 15.62 8.40
N GLU A 164 -13.23 15.97 9.63
CA GLU A 164 -13.91 17.01 10.41
C GLU A 164 -13.73 18.41 9.82
N GLU A 165 -12.52 18.76 9.35
CA GLU A 165 -12.25 20.04 8.70
C GLU A 165 -13.03 20.13 7.39
N LEU A 166 -13.01 19.07 6.57
CA LEU A 166 -13.77 19.04 5.34
C LEU A 166 -15.28 19.19 5.61
N ARG A 167 -15.82 18.49 6.62
CA ARG A 167 -17.25 18.62 7.02
C ARG A 167 -17.63 20.05 7.38
N ARG A 168 -16.75 20.79 8.07
CA ARG A 168 -17.02 22.17 8.49
C ARG A 168 -17.10 23.16 7.33
N ILE A 169 -16.40 22.93 6.21
CA ILE A 169 -16.32 23.88 5.10
C ILE A 169 -17.26 23.56 3.94
N ILE A 170 -17.68 22.31 3.76
CA ILE A 170 -18.66 21.95 2.73
C ILE A 170 -20.08 22.30 3.20
N PRO A 171 -20.99 22.78 2.31
CA PRO A 171 -22.38 23.07 2.68
C PRO A 171 -23.09 21.83 3.27
N GLU A 172 -23.91 22.02 4.30
CA GLU A 172 -24.60 20.96 5.03
C GLU A 172 -25.47 20.05 4.16
N ARG A 173 -26.00 20.59 3.07
CA ARG A 173 -26.81 19.82 2.11
C ARG A 173 -26.10 18.70 1.41
N TYR A 174 -24.76 18.70 1.35
CA TYR A 174 -23.98 17.60 0.80
C TYR A 174 -23.58 16.63 1.90
N GLN A 175 -23.81 15.37 1.62
CA GLN A 175 -23.32 14.30 2.48
C GLN A 175 -21.80 14.17 2.36
N LEU A 176 -21.14 13.68 3.41
CA LEU A 176 -19.71 13.37 3.41
C LEU A 176 -19.54 11.87 3.59
N ARG A 177 -18.76 11.25 2.71
CA ARG A 177 -18.32 9.86 2.78
C ARG A 177 -16.81 9.81 2.93
N ASN A 178 -16.30 8.83 3.68
CA ASN A 178 -14.86 8.55 3.77
C ASN A 178 -14.44 7.54 2.69
N TYR A 179 -13.23 7.72 2.15
CA TYR A 179 -12.58 6.80 1.21
C TYR A 179 -11.16 6.53 1.72
N PRO A 180 -11.02 5.76 2.82
CA PRO A 180 -9.76 5.55 3.48
C PRO A 180 -8.86 4.59 2.70
N ASP A 181 -7.59 4.94 2.62
CA ASP A 181 -6.52 4.06 2.16
C ASP A 181 -6.18 3.04 3.24
N ILE A 182 -6.41 1.77 2.96
CA ILE A 182 -6.13 0.66 3.90
C ILE A 182 -4.97 -0.23 3.45
N THR A 183 -4.39 0.06 2.29
CA THR A 183 -3.36 -0.78 1.66
C THR A 183 -1.96 -0.25 1.91
N HIS A 184 -1.74 1.04 1.62
CA HIS A 184 -0.41 1.61 1.58
C HIS A 184 0.22 1.76 2.97
N THR A 185 1.53 1.61 3.00
CA THR A 185 2.33 1.67 4.24
C THR A 185 3.33 2.81 4.27
N LEU A 186 3.70 3.32 3.09
CA LEU A 186 4.56 4.49 2.87
C LEU A 186 3.89 5.48 1.95
N SER A 187 4.20 6.76 2.09
CA SER A 187 3.74 7.83 1.19
C SER A 187 2.23 7.76 0.93
N CYS A 188 1.46 7.66 1.98
CA CYS A 188 0.03 7.39 1.93
C CYS A 188 -0.74 8.24 2.95
N GLN A 189 -2.06 8.07 2.96
CA GLN A 189 -2.95 8.77 3.90
C GLN A 189 -2.67 8.41 5.37
N PHE A 190 -2.37 7.13 5.64
CA PHE A 190 -2.14 6.61 6.99
C PHE A 190 -0.86 5.76 7.03
N PRO A 191 0.33 6.37 6.98
CA PRO A 191 1.58 5.62 6.99
C PRO A 191 1.75 4.81 8.28
N VAL A 192 2.57 3.76 8.22
CA VAL A 192 2.95 3.02 9.43
C VAL A 192 3.77 3.94 10.32
N PRO A 193 3.37 4.19 11.58
CA PRO A 193 4.13 5.04 12.48
C PRO A 193 5.43 4.34 12.91
N ASP A 194 6.50 5.12 13.10
CA ASP A 194 7.81 4.66 13.59
C ASP A 194 8.39 3.46 12.81
N TRP A 195 8.15 3.41 11.50
CA TRP A 195 8.58 2.30 10.67
C TRP A 195 10.09 2.28 10.47
N ASP A 196 10.69 1.11 10.66
CA ASP A 196 12.14 0.95 10.48
C ASP A 196 12.54 1.12 9.00
N PRO A 197 13.62 1.86 8.70
CA PRO A 197 14.13 2.02 7.34
C PRO A 197 14.40 0.69 6.61
N ALA A 198 14.76 -0.38 7.30
CA ALA A 198 14.95 -1.70 6.70
C ALA A 198 13.66 -2.23 6.06
N PHE A 199 12.50 -2.01 6.70
CA PHE A 199 11.22 -2.34 6.09
C PHE A 199 10.85 -1.38 4.95
N ALA A 200 11.10 -0.08 5.13
CA ALA A 200 10.85 0.90 4.08
C ALA A 200 11.58 0.53 2.77
N LEU A 201 12.82 0.04 2.88
CA LEU A 201 13.65 -0.37 1.74
C LEU A 201 13.20 -1.69 1.10
N THR A 202 12.78 -2.67 1.91
CA THR A 202 12.58 -4.03 1.42
C THR A 202 11.13 -4.37 1.12
N VAL A 203 10.17 -3.80 1.87
CA VAL A 203 8.75 -4.17 1.78
C VAL A 203 7.98 -3.29 0.80
N GLY A 204 8.43 -2.06 0.59
CA GLY A 204 7.79 -1.12 -0.30
C GLY A 204 6.47 -0.55 0.26
N ARG A 205 5.65 0.00 -0.64
CA ARG A 205 4.43 0.75 -0.32
C ARG A 205 3.20 -0.14 -0.13
N GLU A 206 3.10 -1.25 -0.86
CA GLU A 206 1.91 -2.11 -0.92
C GLU A 206 2.21 -3.57 -0.51
N PRO A 207 2.74 -3.84 0.69
CA PRO A 207 3.00 -5.20 1.14
C PRO A 207 1.74 -5.88 1.68
N VAL A 208 1.85 -7.17 2.00
CA VAL A 208 0.86 -7.85 2.88
C VAL A 208 0.81 -7.10 4.22
N ASN A 209 -0.32 -6.48 4.50
CA ASN A 209 -0.43 -5.40 5.49
C ASN A 209 -1.54 -5.62 6.52
N PRO A 210 -1.49 -6.65 7.36
CA PRO A 210 -2.42 -6.76 8.48
C PRO A 210 -2.07 -5.71 9.56
N ARG A 211 -2.92 -4.69 9.71
CA ARG A 211 -2.80 -3.61 10.71
C ARG A 211 -4.11 -3.43 11.49
N PRO A 212 -4.65 -4.48 12.10
CA PRO A 212 -6.00 -4.46 12.67
C PRO A 212 -6.21 -3.39 13.74
N LEU A 213 -5.26 -3.17 14.64
CA LEU A 213 -5.37 -2.15 15.69
C LEU A 213 -5.21 -0.74 15.15
N GLY A 214 -4.23 -0.53 14.26
CA GLY A 214 -4.02 0.74 13.58
C GLY A 214 -5.24 1.14 12.75
N GLN A 215 -5.78 0.23 11.98
CA GLN A 215 -6.96 0.47 11.15
C GLN A 215 -8.22 0.74 11.99
N ALA A 216 -8.40 0.06 13.11
CA ALA A 216 -9.49 0.36 14.03
C ALA A 216 -9.36 1.77 14.65
N THR A 217 -8.14 2.18 14.98
CA THR A 217 -7.87 3.53 15.49
C THR A 217 -8.20 4.58 14.42
N ILE A 218 -7.76 4.36 13.19
CA ILE A 218 -8.05 5.24 12.05
C ILE A 218 -9.57 5.34 11.81
N PHE A 219 -10.27 4.21 11.80
CA PHE A 219 -11.72 4.16 11.65
C PHE A 219 -12.41 5.05 12.69
N ARG A 220 -12.15 4.81 13.97
CA ARG A 220 -12.80 5.53 15.08
C ARG A 220 -12.52 7.03 15.07
N HIS A 221 -11.37 7.43 14.51
CA HIS A 221 -10.98 8.83 14.40
C HIS A 221 -11.60 9.54 13.19
N THR A 222 -11.72 8.87 12.05
CA THR A 222 -12.09 9.50 10.78
C THR A 222 -13.57 9.39 10.42
N MET A 223 -14.30 8.44 11.01
CA MET A 223 -15.68 8.17 10.63
C MET A 223 -16.75 9.09 11.21
N PRO A 224 -16.63 9.68 12.42
CA PRO A 224 -17.74 10.40 13.05
C PRO A 224 -18.46 11.46 12.20
N PRO A 225 -17.78 12.28 11.38
CA PRO A 225 -18.46 13.30 10.56
C PRO A 225 -19.01 12.77 9.22
N THR A 226 -18.95 11.46 8.96
CA THR A 226 -19.30 10.83 7.67
C THR A 226 -20.56 9.98 7.79
N ILE A 227 -21.21 9.73 6.65
CA ILE A 227 -22.38 8.84 6.59
C ILE A 227 -22.01 7.38 6.28
N GLY A 228 -20.76 7.12 5.98
CA GLY A 228 -20.26 5.80 5.60
C GLY A 228 -18.89 5.89 4.92
N PHE A 229 -18.40 4.75 4.47
CA PHE A 229 -17.11 4.66 3.82
C PHE A 229 -17.13 3.64 2.69
N LEU A 230 -16.11 3.71 1.85
CA LEU A 230 -15.72 2.64 0.95
C LEU A 230 -14.18 2.65 0.94
N THR A 231 -13.57 1.53 1.34
CA THR A 231 -12.12 1.47 1.50
C THR A 231 -11.39 1.43 0.16
N TYR A 232 -10.37 2.27 -0.01
CA TYR A 232 -9.42 2.12 -1.08
C TYR A 232 -8.51 0.91 -0.80
N SER A 233 -8.49 -0.05 -1.71
CA SER A 233 -7.81 -1.33 -1.55
C SER A 233 -7.20 -1.81 -2.86
N GLU A 234 -5.95 -2.25 -2.82
CA GLU A 234 -5.17 -2.81 -3.94
C GLU A 234 -5.25 -4.35 -3.98
N GLY A 235 -6.43 -4.92 -3.75
CA GLY A 235 -6.63 -6.35 -3.87
C GLY A 235 -6.56 -7.15 -2.58
N CYS A 236 -5.65 -8.12 -2.44
CA CYS A 236 -5.64 -9.05 -1.30
C CYS A 236 -4.58 -8.74 -0.23
N HIS A 237 -3.73 -7.74 -0.43
CA HIS A 237 -2.65 -7.39 0.50
C HIS A 237 -3.18 -6.91 1.86
N ASP A 238 -4.35 -6.35 1.88
CA ASP A 238 -5.03 -5.74 3.02
C ASP A 238 -6.31 -6.48 3.45
N ASP A 239 -6.44 -7.76 3.13
CA ASP A 239 -7.64 -8.56 3.37
C ASP A 239 -8.12 -8.50 4.83
N VAL A 240 -7.21 -8.56 5.80
CA VAL A 240 -7.52 -8.43 7.24
C VAL A 240 -8.09 -7.04 7.56
N ASN A 241 -7.53 -5.99 6.94
CA ASN A 241 -7.96 -4.61 7.17
C ASN A 241 -9.40 -4.40 6.66
N LYS A 242 -9.77 -5.02 5.53
CA LYS A 242 -11.16 -5.02 5.01
C LYS A 242 -12.13 -5.63 6.03
N ALA A 243 -11.76 -6.77 6.62
CA ALA A 243 -12.61 -7.42 7.63
C ALA A 243 -12.82 -6.50 8.85
N VAL A 244 -11.76 -5.85 9.33
CA VAL A 244 -11.82 -4.90 10.46
C VAL A 244 -12.69 -3.71 10.12
N TRP A 245 -12.48 -3.04 8.99
CA TRP A 245 -13.28 -1.89 8.56
C TRP A 245 -14.75 -2.25 8.40
N SER A 246 -15.04 -3.39 7.76
CA SER A 246 -16.42 -3.84 7.56
C SER A 246 -17.13 -4.13 8.89
N ALA A 247 -16.49 -4.81 9.83
CA ALA A 247 -17.05 -5.07 11.16
C ALA A 247 -17.34 -3.79 11.93
N LEU A 248 -16.37 -2.85 11.95
CA LEU A 248 -16.51 -1.55 12.61
C LEU A 248 -17.57 -0.66 11.95
N GLY A 249 -17.84 -0.86 10.65
CA GLY A 249 -18.92 -0.17 9.95
C GLY A 249 -20.32 -0.53 10.49
N TRP A 250 -20.49 -1.71 11.03
CA TRP A 250 -21.71 -2.17 11.69
C TRP A 250 -21.75 -1.87 13.18
N ASP A 251 -20.63 -2.06 13.84
CA ASP A 251 -20.45 -1.77 15.28
C ASP A 251 -19.09 -1.08 15.52
N PRO A 252 -19.05 0.26 15.66
CA PRO A 252 -17.81 0.99 15.90
C PRO A 252 -17.05 0.58 17.18
N GLU A 253 -17.76 -0.03 18.14
CA GLU A 253 -17.20 -0.52 19.40
C GLU A 253 -16.79 -1.99 19.35
N ALA A 254 -16.94 -2.67 18.21
CA ALA A 254 -16.55 -4.07 18.07
C ALA A 254 -15.11 -4.30 18.54
N ASP A 255 -14.93 -5.39 19.29
CA ASP A 255 -13.61 -5.80 19.76
C ASP A 255 -12.81 -6.39 18.61
N VAL A 256 -11.68 -5.77 18.28
CA VAL A 256 -10.82 -6.15 17.16
C VAL A 256 -10.36 -7.60 17.29
N ILE A 257 -10.04 -8.10 18.47
CA ILE A 257 -9.61 -9.50 18.63
C ILE A 257 -10.75 -10.48 18.32
N GLU A 258 -12.00 -10.13 18.64
CA GLU A 258 -13.14 -10.99 18.28
C GLU A 258 -13.37 -10.98 16.76
N VAL A 259 -13.24 -9.83 16.10
CA VAL A 259 -13.28 -9.76 14.62
C VAL A 259 -12.21 -10.67 14.00
N LEU A 260 -10.99 -10.65 14.53
CA LEU A 260 -9.90 -11.50 14.04
C LEU A 260 -10.14 -12.99 14.36
N ARG A 261 -10.77 -13.32 15.49
CA ARG A 261 -11.17 -14.69 15.82
C ARG A 261 -12.23 -15.22 14.86
N GLU A 262 -13.23 -14.41 14.51
CA GLU A 262 -14.25 -14.74 13.53
C GLU A 262 -13.65 -14.91 12.14
N TYR A 263 -12.78 -14.00 11.70
CA TYR A 263 -12.01 -14.11 10.48
C TYR A 263 -11.20 -15.42 10.43
N SER A 264 -10.47 -15.71 11.48
CA SER A 264 -9.63 -16.91 11.59
C SER A 264 -10.47 -18.19 11.58
N ARG A 265 -11.58 -18.19 12.31
CA ARG A 265 -12.52 -19.32 12.38
C ARG A 265 -13.11 -19.64 11.01
N TYR A 266 -13.54 -18.62 10.29
CA TYR A 266 -14.20 -18.78 9.00
C TYR A 266 -13.23 -19.16 7.89
N PHE A 267 -12.14 -18.44 7.74
CA PHE A 267 -11.23 -18.61 6.61
C PHE A 267 -10.16 -19.68 6.82
N ILE A 268 -9.67 -19.87 8.04
CA ILE A 268 -8.62 -20.84 8.34
C ILE A 268 -9.21 -22.11 8.97
N GLY A 269 -10.02 -21.95 10.02
CA GLY A 269 -10.71 -23.02 10.69
C GLY A 269 -10.86 -22.83 12.19
N GLN A 270 -11.86 -23.51 12.79
CA GLN A 270 -12.20 -23.38 14.21
C GLN A 270 -11.00 -23.60 15.16
N GLY A 271 -10.13 -24.57 14.86
CA GLY A 271 -8.96 -24.86 15.69
C GLY A 271 -7.85 -23.81 15.62
N TYR A 272 -7.97 -22.80 14.76
CA TYR A 272 -6.99 -21.72 14.55
C TYR A 272 -7.52 -20.36 15.02
N ALA A 273 -8.74 -20.31 15.56
CA ALA A 273 -9.44 -19.04 15.85
C ALA A 273 -8.61 -18.09 16.72
N ASP A 274 -8.06 -18.60 17.83
CA ASP A 274 -7.24 -17.78 18.74
C ASP A 274 -5.82 -17.58 18.23
N ASP A 275 -5.13 -18.66 17.90
CA ASP A 275 -3.68 -18.61 17.60
C ASP A 275 -3.39 -17.80 16.33
N PHE A 276 -4.22 -17.93 15.30
CA PHE A 276 -4.06 -17.17 14.06
C PHE A 276 -4.43 -15.69 14.28
N ALA A 277 -5.51 -15.40 15.06
CA ALA A 277 -5.88 -14.03 15.41
C ALA A 277 -4.77 -13.32 16.19
N GLN A 278 -4.17 -13.99 17.18
CA GLN A 278 -3.01 -13.46 17.90
C GLN A 278 -1.78 -13.30 17.00
N GLY A 279 -1.60 -14.21 16.04
CA GLY A 279 -0.57 -14.11 15.02
C GLY A 279 -0.71 -12.85 14.16
N LEU A 280 -1.93 -12.50 13.73
CA LEU A 280 -2.20 -11.28 12.96
C LEU A 280 -1.85 -10.00 13.76
N LEU A 281 -2.20 -9.96 15.04
CA LEU A 281 -1.79 -8.87 15.95
C LEU A 281 -0.26 -8.83 16.14
N ALA A 282 0.38 -9.99 16.17
CA ALA A 282 1.84 -10.08 16.27
C ALA A 282 2.54 -9.55 15.01
N LEU A 283 1.99 -9.82 13.81
CA LEU A 283 2.50 -9.26 12.55
C LEU A 283 2.43 -7.74 12.52
N GLU A 284 1.37 -7.13 13.04
CA GLU A 284 1.29 -5.67 13.18
C GLU A 284 2.38 -5.13 14.11
N ARG A 285 2.59 -5.79 15.26
CA ARG A 285 3.63 -5.39 16.22
C ARG A 285 5.06 -5.53 15.67
N ASN A 286 5.30 -6.41 14.71
CA ASN A 286 6.62 -6.56 14.07
C ASN A 286 7.10 -5.24 13.43
N TRP A 287 6.19 -4.38 13.02
CA TRP A 287 6.50 -3.10 12.37
C TRP A 287 6.61 -1.91 13.32
N GLN A 288 6.55 -2.13 14.62
CA GLN A 288 6.61 -1.07 15.61
C GLN A 288 8.03 -0.89 16.15
N GLY A 289 8.54 0.33 16.06
CA GLY A 289 9.84 0.74 16.58
C GLY A 289 11.05 0.15 15.83
N PRO A 290 12.28 0.37 16.34
CA PRO A 290 13.49 -0.06 15.68
C PRO A 290 13.58 -1.59 15.56
N LEU A 291 13.72 -2.08 14.34
CA LEU A 291 13.72 -3.50 14.01
C LEU A 291 14.88 -4.27 14.70
N ALA A 292 16.03 -3.63 14.81
CA ALA A 292 17.20 -4.23 15.47
C ALA A 292 16.91 -4.65 16.90
N THR A 293 16.10 -3.90 17.64
CA THR A 293 15.74 -4.18 19.04
C THR A 293 14.45 -4.97 19.21
N ASN A 294 13.64 -5.13 18.15
CA ASN A 294 12.38 -5.85 18.20
C ASN A 294 12.56 -7.37 18.10
N ALA A 295 12.97 -8.02 19.20
CA ALA A 295 13.13 -9.47 19.25
C ALA A 295 11.81 -10.25 19.10
N ALA A 296 10.65 -9.60 19.31
CA ALA A 296 9.34 -10.23 19.17
C ALA A 296 9.07 -10.74 17.73
N VAL A 297 9.75 -10.19 16.72
CA VAL A 297 9.70 -10.68 15.34
C VAL A 297 10.03 -12.17 15.24
N TYR A 298 11.00 -12.65 15.99
CA TYR A 298 11.35 -14.09 16.00
C TYR A 298 10.31 -14.94 16.74
N THR A 299 9.71 -14.41 17.81
CA THR A 299 8.60 -15.08 18.50
C THR A 299 7.38 -15.20 17.58
N THR A 300 7.10 -14.15 16.80
CA THR A 300 6.04 -14.17 15.78
C THR A 300 6.31 -15.25 14.73
N LEU A 301 7.55 -15.34 14.22
CA LEU A 301 7.92 -16.41 13.28
C LEU A 301 7.75 -17.79 13.91
N GLN A 302 8.22 -18.02 15.15
CA GLN A 302 8.09 -19.31 15.83
C GLN A 302 6.61 -19.70 16.01
N GLN A 303 5.74 -18.77 16.34
CA GLN A 303 4.31 -19.01 16.42
C GLN A 303 3.74 -19.47 15.07
N PHE A 304 4.08 -18.79 13.98
CA PHE A 304 3.62 -19.19 12.66
C PHE A 304 4.24 -20.50 12.16
N GLN A 305 5.48 -20.80 12.51
CA GLN A 305 6.10 -22.11 12.23
C GLN A 305 5.39 -23.26 12.97
N ALA A 306 5.01 -23.05 14.23
CA ALA A 306 4.23 -24.04 14.97
C ALA A 306 2.84 -24.28 14.34
N LEU A 307 2.18 -23.19 13.90
CA LEU A 307 0.92 -23.32 13.15
C LEU A 307 1.11 -24.05 11.81
N GLU A 308 2.18 -23.75 11.09
CA GLU A 308 2.53 -24.39 9.81
C GLU A 308 2.79 -25.89 9.98
N GLU A 309 3.57 -26.28 11.00
CA GLU A 309 3.88 -27.69 11.29
C GLU A 309 2.64 -28.51 11.66
N ALA A 310 1.71 -27.91 12.41
CA ALA A 310 0.47 -28.55 12.83
C ALA A 310 -0.63 -28.54 11.74
N ALA A 311 -0.47 -27.76 10.67
CA ALA A 311 -1.54 -27.49 9.71
C ALA A 311 -1.77 -28.64 8.74
N PRO A 312 -3.05 -29.06 8.53
CA PRO A 312 -3.38 -30.02 7.50
C PRO A 312 -3.23 -29.39 6.10
N PRO A 313 -3.15 -30.22 5.04
CA PRO A 313 -2.95 -29.74 3.66
C PRO A 313 -3.96 -28.68 3.20
N ARG A 314 -5.19 -28.71 3.69
CA ARG A 314 -6.21 -27.70 3.38
C ARG A 314 -5.81 -26.31 3.88
N VAL A 315 -5.26 -26.22 5.09
CA VAL A 315 -4.81 -24.95 5.68
C VAL A 315 -3.52 -24.47 5.02
N LEU A 316 -2.57 -25.37 4.78
CA LEU A 316 -1.31 -25.04 4.09
C LEU A 316 -1.53 -24.51 2.66
N LYS A 317 -2.62 -24.87 2.00
CA LYS A 317 -3.01 -24.37 0.67
C LYS A 317 -3.89 -23.12 0.73
N ASN A 318 -4.29 -22.66 1.91
CA ASN A 318 -5.12 -21.47 2.07
C ASN A 318 -4.25 -20.23 1.84
N TRP A 319 -4.60 -19.41 0.86
CA TRP A 319 -3.82 -18.25 0.49
C TRP A 319 -3.70 -17.20 1.63
N ARG A 320 -4.72 -17.05 2.48
CA ARG A 320 -4.68 -16.16 3.65
C ARG A 320 -3.67 -16.64 4.69
N PHE A 321 -3.61 -17.96 4.91
CA PHE A 321 -2.60 -18.57 5.76
C PHE A 321 -1.21 -18.39 5.17
N GLN A 322 -1.05 -18.60 3.85
CA GLN A 322 0.21 -18.41 3.13
C GLN A 322 0.69 -16.97 3.16
N GLN A 323 -0.20 -15.96 3.06
CA GLN A 323 0.17 -14.55 3.21
C GLN A 323 0.71 -14.23 4.61
N ALA A 324 0.07 -14.73 5.66
CA ALA A 324 0.54 -14.52 7.03
C ALA A 324 1.91 -15.20 7.28
N LEU A 325 2.09 -16.43 6.77
CA LEU A 325 3.39 -17.11 6.77
C LEU A 325 4.45 -16.32 6.00
N TYR A 326 4.14 -15.88 4.79
CA TYR A 326 5.03 -15.06 3.97
C TYR A 326 5.52 -13.84 4.74
N ARG A 327 4.60 -13.12 5.38
CA ARG A 327 4.91 -11.94 6.19
C ARG A 327 5.78 -12.27 7.41
N ALA A 328 5.48 -13.35 8.14
CA ALA A 328 6.25 -13.75 9.32
C ALA A 328 7.70 -14.14 8.96
N TYR A 329 7.88 -14.92 7.90
CA TYR A 329 9.21 -15.28 7.41
C TYR A 329 9.98 -14.07 6.87
N TYR A 330 9.29 -13.19 6.13
CA TYR A 330 9.88 -11.99 5.55
C TYR A 330 10.42 -11.05 6.63
N ASP A 331 9.60 -10.72 7.63
CA ASP A 331 9.99 -9.85 8.74
C ASP A 331 11.20 -10.40 9.50
N ALA A 332 11.21 -11.70 9.79
CA ALA A 332 12.31 -12.33 10.48
C ALA A 332 13.59 -12.39 9.64
N TYR A 333 13.48 -12.63 8.35
CA TYR A 333 14.61 -12.64 7.43
C TYR A 333 15.23 -11.23 7.32
N VAL A 334 14.44 -10.20 7.13
CA VAL A 334 14.92 -8.82 7.07
C VAL A 334 15.61 -8.43 8.39
N ARG A 335 15.02 -8.76 9.54
CA ARG A 335 15.67 -8.51 10.84
C ARG A 335 17.00 -9.25 10.99
N SER A 336 17.04 -10.53 10.63
CA SER A 336 18.26 -11.32 10.70
C SER A 336 19.38 -10.72 9.86
N ARG A 337 19.06 -10.30 8.62
CA ARG A 337 20.01 -9.63 7.74
C ARG A 337 20.46 -8.29 8.29
N LEU A 338 19.53 -7.48 8.80
CA LEU A 338 19.85 -6.17 9.39
C LEU A 338 20.90 -6.31 10.49
N LEU A 339 20.70 -7.23 11.42
CA LEU A 339 21.67 -7.48 12.50
C LEU A 339 23.02 -7.96 11.99
N TYR A 340 23.02 -8.87 11.02
CA TYR A 340 24.24 -9.43 10.44
C TYR A 340 25.00 -8.38 9.63
N GLU A 341 24.34 -7.65 8.74
CA GLU A 341 24.95 -6.66 7.87
C GLU A 341 25.46 -5.45 8.67
N THR A 342 24.73 -5.02 9.71
CA THR A 342 25.21 -4.01 10.64
C THR A 342 26.50 -4.46 11.36
N ALA A 343 26.52 -5.68 11.86
CA ALA A 343 27.73 -6.19 12.54
C ALA A 343 28.93 -6.32 11.61
N LEU A 344 28.70 -6.66 10.33
CA LEU A 344 29.79 -6.68 9.33
C LEU A 344 30.31 -5.26 9.04
N GLU A 345 29.42 -4.28 8.94
CA GLU A 345 29.83 -2.89 8.74
C GLU A 345 30.61 -2.33 9.95
N GLU A 346 30.16 -2.62 11.18
CA GLU A 346 30.89 -2.23 12.39
C GLU A 346 32.32 -2.82 12.40
N GLN A 347 32.46 -4.11 12.05
CA GLN A 347 33.77 -4.75 11.93
C GLN A 347 34.63 -4.11 10.83
N ALA A 348 34.04 -3.77 9.69
CA ALA A 348 34.74 -3.09 8.60
C ALA A 348 35.21 -1.70 9.03
N MET A 349 34.38 -0.94 9.74
CA MET A 349 34.75 0.36 10.30
C MET A 349 35.88 0.24 11.32
N ASP A 350 35.93 -0.84 12.11
CA ASP A 350 37.04 -1.10 13.04
C ASP A 350 38.38 -1.35 12.29
N ARG A 351 38.34 -1.97 11.11
CA ARG A 351 39.53 -2.10 10.26
C ARG A 351 39.98 -0.74 9.71
N LEU A 352 39.05 0.08 9.26
CA LEU A 352 39.34 1.44 8.78
C LEU A 352 39.93 2.33 9.89
N ARG A 353 39.47 2.23 11.13
CA ARG A 353 40.07 2.95 12.29
C ARG A 353 41.51 2.56 12.51
N GLN A 354 41.93 1.38 12.11
CA GLN A 354 43.32 0.91 12.24
C GLN A 354 44.19 1.25 11.01
N ALA A 355 43.68 1.98 10.02
CA ALA A 355 44.38 2.26 8.76
C ALA A 355 45.77 2.91 8.96
N SER A 356 45.91 3.80 9.92
CA SER A 356 47.23 4.41 10.23
C SER A 356 48.30 3.39 10.67
N ARG A 357 47.90 2.26 11.22
CA ARG A 357 48.78 1.17 11.65
C ARG A 357 48.98 0.11 10.56
N LEU A 358 47.92 -0.21 9.86
CA LEU A 358 47.90 -1.29 8.85
C LEU A 358 48.43 -0.84 7.49
N GLY A 359 48.34 0.45 7.20
CA GLY A 359 48.43 1.03 5.87
C GLY A 359 47.05 1.06 5.18
N SER A 360 46.86 2.05 4.31
CA SER A 360 45.56 2.27 3.64
C SER A 360 45.08 1.07 2.84
N GLU A 361 45.96 0.43 2.06
CA GLU A 361 45.62 -0.64 1.15
C GLU A 361 45.09 -1.88 1.91
N LEU A 362 45.81 -2.30 2.96
CA LEU A 362 45.39 -3.45 3.76
C LEU A 362 44.10 -3.16 4.53
N ALA A 363 43.96 -1.96 5.11
CA ALA A 363 42.75 -1.58 5.82
C ALA A 363 41.52 -1.59 4.93
N LEU A 364 41.63 -1.05 3.71
CA LEU A 364 40.53 -1.05 2.72
C LEU A 364 40.21 -2.48 2.26
N ALA A 365 41.22 -3.31 1.99
CA ALA A 365 41.01 -4.69 1.55
C ALA A 365 40.32 -5.55 2.63
N GLU A 366 40.74 -5.44 3.89
CA GLU A 366 40.13 -6.16 5.01
C GLU A 366 38.69 -5.66 5.28
N ALA A 367 38.44 -4.35 5.22
CA ALA A 367 37.12 -3.77 5.39
C ALA A 367 36.17 -4.22 4.27
N GLU A 368 36.62 -4.20 3.01
CA GLU A 368 35.84 -4.64 1.87
C GLU A 368 35.52 -6.13 1.95
N GLY A 369 36.50 -6.97 2.33
CA GLY A 369 36.30 -8.40 2.54
C GLY A 369 35.24 -8.71 3.60
N LEU A 370 35.21 -7.93 4.70
CA LEU A 370 34.18 -8.05 5.73
C LEU A 370 32.78 -7.69 5.18
N LEU A 371 32.67 -6.58 4.47
CA LEU A 371 31.40 -6.15 3.86
C LEU A 371 30.88 -7.17 2.82
N ASP A 372 31.78 -7.77 2.04
CA ASP A 372 31.42 -8.73 1.00
C ASP A 372 30.89 -10.07 1.56
N ARG A 373 31.16 -10.38 2.83
CA ARG A 373 30.57 -11.55 3.50
C ARG A 373 29.03 -11.49 3.52
N ALA A 374 28.42 -10.33 3.53
CA ALA A 374 26.96 -10.19 3.43
C ALA A 374 26.38 -10.93 2.20
N VAL A 375 27.13 -10.98 1.10
CA VAL A 375 26.74 -11.64 -0.16
C VAL A 375 27.37 -13.02 -0.32
N MET A 376 28.63 -13.18 0.11
CA MET A 376 29.35 -14.43 -0.09
C MET A 376 29.00 -15.50 0.96
N GLU A 377 28.57 -15.08 2.14
CA GLU A 377 28.18 -15.93 3.27
C GLU A 377 26.79 -15.53 3.79
N PRO A 378 25.73 -15.55 2.94
CA PRO A 378 24.42 -15.07 3.33
C PRO A 378 23.80 -15.97 4.41
N ILE A 379 23.10 -15.32 5.37
CA ILE A 379 22.49 -16.00 6.51
C ILE A 379 21.01 -16.32 6.27
N SER A 380 20.42 -17.15 7.13
CA SER A 380 18.97 -17.44 7.16
C SER A 380 18.38 -17.90 5.81
N GLN A 381 19.17 -18.60 4.99
CA GLN A 381 18.80 -19.02 3.65
C GLN A 381 17.60 -19.96 3.60
N ALA A 382 17.35 -20.73 4.66
CA ALA A 382 16.14 -21.54 4.77
C ALA A 382 14.88 -20.69 4.80
N TRP A 383 14.91 -19.55 5.50
CA TRP A 383 13.79 -18.60 5.52
C TRP A 383 13.58 -17.93 4.17
N ARG A 384 14.66 -17.49 3.53
CA ARG A 384 14.60 -16.94 2.17
C ARG A 384 13.98 -17.93 1.18
N THR A 385 14.42 -19.19 1.23
CA THR A 385 13.84 -20.25 0.40
C THR A 385 12.34 -20.41 0.67
N ARG A 386 11.93 -20.36 1.95
CA ARG A 386 10.51 -20.48 2.30
C ARG A 386 9.68 -19.29 1.81
N ILE A 387 10.22 -18.07 1.89
CA ILE A 387 9.59 -16.86 1.33
C ILE A 387 9.32 -17.04 -0.18
N CYS A 388 10.33 -17.48 -0.94
CA CYS A 388 10.18 -17.73 -2.38
C CYS A 388 9.14 -18.83 -2.68
N GLN A 389 9.11 -19.92 -1.91
CA GLN A 389 8.10 -20.97 -2.05
C GLN A 389 6.68 -20.47 -1.78
N LEU A 390 6.50 -19.62 -0.78
CA LEU A 390 5.20 -19.02 -0.44
C LEU A 390 4.77 -18.03 -1.51
N ALA A 391 5.68 -17.23 -2.04
CA ALA A 391 5.41 -16.32 -3.15
C ALA A 391 4.93 -17.10 -4.40
N GLU A 392 5.61 -18.18 -4.76
CA GLU A 392 5.19 -19.06 -5.86
C GLU A 392 3.82 -19.69 -5.60
N ALA A 393 3.56 -20.19 -4.38
CA ALA A 393 2.26 -20.78 -4.02
C ALA A 393 1.12 -19.75 -4.09
N LEU A 394 1.35 -18.50 -3.68
CA LEU A 394 0.40 -17.39 -3.78
C LEU A 394 0.14 -17.02 -5.24
N PHE A 395 1.16 -16.98 -6.09
CA PHE A 395 0.96 -16.75 -7.52
C PHE A 395 0.13 -17.87 -8.17
N GLN A 396 0.44 -19.14 -7.90
CA GLN A 396 -0.28 -20.27 -8.46
C GLN A 396 -1.74 -20.36 -7.99
N SER A 397 -2.05 -19.87 -6.78
CA SER A 397 -3.41 -19.99 -6.21
C SER A 397 -4.32 -18.80 -6.51
N ILE A 398 -3.80 -17.58 -6.42
CA ILE A 398 -4.59 -16.34 -6.54
C ILE A 398 -3.95 -15.30 -7.47
N HIS A 399 -2.93 -15.66 -8.21
CA HIS A 399 -2.16 -14.80 -9.10
C HIS A 399 -1.56 -13.56 -8.39
N MET A 400 -1.17 -13.69 -7.13
CA MET A 400 -0.53 -12.62 -6.38
C MET A 400 0.86 -12.33 -6.94
N GLN A 401 1.08 -11.10 -7.42
CA GLN A 401 2.26 -10.72 -8.20
C GLN A 401 3.37 -10.12 -7.32
N LEU A 402 4.00 -10.94 -6.48
CA LEU A 402 5.06 -10.53 -5.53
C LEU A 402 6.43 -10.27 -6.16
N SER A 403 6.58 -10.35 -7.47
CA SER A 403 7.79 -10.04 -8.24
C SER A 403 7.44 -9.48 -9.60
N VAL A 404 8.19 -8.46 -10.04
CA VAL A 404 8.11 -7.93 -11.41
C VAL A 404 8.65 -8.96 -12.39
N HIS A 405 9.80 -9.55 -12.07
CA HIS A 405 10.52 -10.43 -12.97
C HIS A 405 9.89 -11.82 -13.11
N LEU A 406 9.40 -12.40 -12.00
CA LEU A 406 8.87 -13.76 -11.98
C LEU A 406 7.37 -13.82 -12.26
N TYR A 407 6.61 -12.83 -11.78
CA TYR A 407 5.16 -12.87 -11.77
C TYR A 407 4.49 -11.68 -12.48
N GLN A 408 5.29 -10.86 -13.20
CA GLN A 408 4.80 -9.71 -13.97
C GLN A 408 4.09 -8.66 -13.10
N GLY A 409 4.54 -8.48 -11.86
CA GLY A 409 4.10 -7.39 -10.99
C GLY A 409 4.36 -6.02 -11.63
N GLN A 410 3.63 -5.01 -11.21
CA GLN A 410 3.72 -3.68 -11.79
C GLN A 410 5.05 -3.01 -11.42
N GLU A 411 5.35 -2.93 -10.13
CA GLU A 411 6.56 -2.31 -9.56
C GLU A 411 6.90 -2.95 -8.21
N GLU A 412 8.18 -2.87 -7.82
CA GLU A 412 8.63 -3.37 -6.51
C GLU A 412 7.91 -2.70 -5.35
N VAL A 413 7.75 -1.38 -5.41
CA VAL A 413 7.06 -0.59 -4.38
C VAL A 413 5.55 -0.83 -4.35
N ARG A 414 4.98 -1.34 -5.44
CA ARG A 414 3.56 -1.67 -5.59
C ARG A 414 3.30 -3.17 -5.45
N GLY A 415 3.79 -3.76 -4.38
CA GLY A 415 3.50 -5.12 -3.99
C GLY A 415 4.49 -6.19 -4.47
N ALA A 416 5.35 -5.91 -5.46
CA ALA A 416 6.36 -6.87 -5.94
C ALA A 416 7.60 -6.94 -5.02
N ASN A 417 7.37 -6.98 -3.72
CA ASN A 417 8.40 -6.82 -2.69
C ASN A 417 9.38 -8.01 -2.55
N LEU A 418 9.13 -9.12 -3.22
CA LEU A 418 10.10 -10.21 -3.31
C LEU A 418 11.40 -9.76 -4.01
N ASP A 419 11.29 -8.81 -4.95
CA ASP A 419 12.45 -8.29 -5.68
C ASP A 419 13.32 -7.38 -4.79
N GLY A 420 12.73 -6.71 -3.80
CA GLY A 420 13.44 -5.91 -2.79
C GLY A 420 13.97 -6.70 -1.58
N LEU A 421 13.64 -7.98 -1.48
CA LEU A 421 13.95 -8.82 -0.31
C LEU A 421 15.44 -8.81 0.08
N ASP A 422 16.33 -8.77 -0.90
CA ASP A 422 17.78 -8.86 -0.71
C ASP A 422 18.49 -7.49 -0.87
N TYR A 423 17.78 -6.37 -0.86
CA TYR A 423 18.40 -5.05 -0.88
C TYR A 423 19.37 -4.89 0.30
N PRO A 424 20.54 -4.26 0.08
CA PRO A 424 21.52 -4.06 1.15
C PRO A 424 20.93 -3.29 2.32
N LEU A 425 21.11 -3.80 3.53
CA LEU A 425 20.64 -3.17 4.79
C LEU A 425 21.76 -2.44 5.54
N ASN A 426 22.90 -2.24 4.87
CA ASN A 426 24.04 -1.46 5.36
C ASN A 426 24.62 -0.59 4.24
N ASN A 427 25.64 0.20 4.54
CA ASN A 427 26.28 1.10 3.60
C ASN A 427 27.29 0.44 2.65
N ARG A 428 27.30 -0.90 2.54
CA ARG A 428 28.26 -1.65 1.71
C ARG A 428 28.43 -1.10 0.29
N PRO A 429 27.36 -0.82 -0.50
CA PRO A 429 27.54 -0.31 -1.87
C PRO A 429 28.25 1.05 -1.91
N TRP A 430 27.88 1.94 -1.01
CA TRP A 430 28.48 3.26 -0.91
C TRP A 430 29.93 3.19 -0.45
N LEU A 431 30.22 2.41 0.60
CA LEU A 431 31.57 2.22 1.13
C LEU A 431 32.51 1.65 0.07
N LYS A 432 32.08 0.64 -0.69
CA LYS A 432 32.88 0.06 -1.79
C LYS A 432 33.21 1.10 -2.87
N ALA A 433 32.25 1.93 -3.26
CA ALA A 433 32.50 3.01 -4.21
C ALA A 433 33.54 4.01 -3.65
N ARG A 434 33.44 4.36 -2.37
CA ARG A 434 34.45 5.24 -1.70
C ARG A 434 35.82 4.57 -1.63
N PHE A 435 35.89 3.26 -1.34
CA PHE A 435 37.15 2.54 -1.31
C PHE A 435 37.88 2.55 -2.67
N GLU A 436 37.13 2.39 -3.76
CA GLU A 436 37.71 2.50 -5.11
C GLU A 436 38.25 3.92 -5.40
N GLU A 437 37.55 4.97 -4.98
CA GLU A 437 38.01 6.34 -5.13
C GLU A 437 39.29 6.58 -4.32
N ILE A 438 39.34 6.11 -3.08
CA ILE A 438 40.51 6.25 -2.20
C ILE A 438 41.72 5.55 -2.79
N ARG A 439 41.56 4.35 -3.35
CA ARG A 439 42.66 3.61 -4.00
C ARG A 439 43.27 4.36 -5.18
N ARG A 440 42.54 5.26 -5.83
CA ARG A 440 43.02 6.08 -6.96
C ARG A 440 43.85 7.29 -6.51
N LEU A 441 43.84 7.65 -5.21
CA LEU A 441 44.63 8.73 -4.69
C LEU A 441 46.12 8.36 -4.72
N PRO A 442 47.02 9.30 -5.13
CA PRO A 442 48.41 8.95 -5.40
C PRO A 442 49.27 8.71 -4.15
N GLY A 443 48.95 9.36 -3.03
CA GLY A 443 49.75 9.35 -1.81
C GLY A 443 49.10 8.56 -0.68
N GLU A 444 49.92 7.91 0.16
CA GLU A 444 49.44 7.20 1.34
C GLU A 444 48.78 8.15 2.35
N GLU A 445 49.35 9.36 2.54
CA GLU A 445 48.77 10.34 3.44
C GLU A 445 47.38 10.80 2.99
N GLU A 446 47.20 11.00 1.68
CA GLU A 446 45.91 11.37 1.09
C GLU A 446 44.89 10.28 1.28
N ARG A 447 45.26 9.01 1.09
CA ARG A 447 44.41 7.85 1.33
C ARG A 447 44.00 7.71 2.79
N LEU A 448 44.95 7.83 3.71
CA LEU A 448 44.69 7.77 5.15
C LEU A 448 43.79 8.92 5.61
N TRP A 449 43.97 10.12 5.05
CA TRP A 449 43.11 11.26 5.34
C TRP A 449 41.66 10.99 4.86
N ALA A 450 41.51 10.45 3.66
CA ALA A 450 40.17 10.11 3.10
C ALA A 450 39.48 8.98 3.90
N ILE A 451 40.22 7.96 4.34
CA ILE A 451 39.73 6.92 5.24
C ILE A 451 39.25 7.53 6.56
N ARG A 452 40.03 8.45 7.14
CA ARG A 452 39.68 9.12 8.40
C ARG A 452 38.34 9.85 8.26
N ARG A 453 38.06 10.51 7.14
CA ARG A 453 36.79 11.19 6.89
C ARG A 453 35.59 10.23 6.87
N ILE A 454 35.79 9.00 6.42
CA ILE A 454 34.74 7.96 6.52
C ILE A 454 34.53 7.55 7.98
N VAL A 455 35.63 7.33 8.71
CA VAL A 455 35.60 6.88 10.12
C VAL A 455 35.00 7.93 11.06
N GLU A 456 35.30 9.20 10.80
CA GLU A 456 34.82 10.37 11.60
C GLU A 456 33.48 10.93 11.10
N TRP A 457 32.83 10.22 10.20
CA TRP A 457 31.54 10.63 9.68
C TRP A 457 30.47 10.60 10.79
N GLU A 458 29.77 11.71 10.94
CA GLU A 458 28.61 11.82 11.81
C GLU A 458 27.31 11.63 10.99
N ASN A 459 26.29 11.03 11.59
CA ASN A 459 25.01 10.82 10.95
C ASN A 459 24.08 12.04 11.18
N PRO A 460 23.49 12.64 10.13
CA PRO A 460 23.65 12.26 8.72
C PRO A 460 24.99 12.71 8.14
N GLY A 461 25.65 11.82 7.40
CA GLY A 461 26.86 12.14 6.66
C GLY A 461 26.57 13.10 5.51
N PRO A 462 27.59 13.88 5.05
CA PRO A 462 27.41 14.81 3.95
C PRO A 462 27.11 14.08 2.64
N GLY A 463 25.97 14.38 2.02
CA GLY A 463 25.47 13.69 0.82
C GLY A 463 25.19 12.21 1.09
N GLY A 464 24.84 11.86 2.32
CA GLY A 464 24.60 10.51 2.74
C GLY A 464 23.28 9.95 2.20
N PHE A 465 23.13 8.64 2.33
CA PHE A 465 21.96 7.88 1.94
C PHE A 465 20.64 8.46 2.49
N TYR A 466 20.67 8.99 3.74
CA TYR A 466 19.49 9.56 4.38
C TYR A 466 19.09 10.93 3.81
N ASP A 467 20.00 11.69 3.22
CA ASP A 467 19.66 12.97 2.58
C ASP A 467 18.82 12.78 1.31
N ASN A 468 18.91 11.62 0.69
CA ASN A 468 18.15 11.29 -0.52
C ASN A 468 16.79 10.63 -0.24
N LEU A 469 16.55 10.10 0.95
CA LEU A 469 15.24 9.50 1.30
C LEU A 469 14.11 10.54 1.39
N GLY A 470 14.42 11.82 1.61
CA GLY A 470 13.45 12.91 1.67
C GLY A 470 13.17 13.61 0.33
N GLY A 471 13.91 13.30 -0.73
CA GLY A 471 13.80 13.98 -2.03
C GLY A 471 13.10 13.20 -3.14
N ALA A 472 12.65 11.98 -2.86
CA ALA A 472 12.03 11.09 -3.84
C ALA A 472 10.53 10.85 -3.58
N PHE A 473 9.91 11.68 -2.72
CA PHE A 473 8.48 11.53 -2.41
C PHE A 473 7.71 12.78 -2.82
#